data_8ccd02a11918176a00e2b029b5042665
#
_entry.id   8ccd02a11918176a00e2b029b5042665
#
_cell.length_a   1.000
_cell.length_b   1.000
_cell.length_c   1.000
_cell.angle_alpha   90.00
_cell.angle_beta   90.00
_cell.angle_gamma   90.00
#
_symmetry.space_group_name_H-M   'P 1'
#
loop_
_entity.id
_entity.type
_entity.pdbx_description
1 polymer ?
#
loop_
_entity_poly.entity_id
_entity_poly.type
_entity_poly.pdbx_seq_one_letter_code
_entity_poly.pdbx_strand_id
1 'polypeptide(L)'
;MSLKKDGIIVILSSPSGAGKTTLVKKIAKENSFKISISHTTRKPRSNEKNGEDYYFVSEGEFTDLIKKEEFLEYAKVFENLYGSSKSKVIENLKNGKNVIFDIDWQGTELIKKKKLSFKLISFFILPPSKTELFNRLKNRDMKDKNIVEKRMKQF
;
A
#
# COMPACT_ATOMS: atom_id res chain seq x y z
N MET A 1 27.80 -10.52 21.60
CA MET A 1 27.05 -9.58 20.72
C MET A 1 25.73 -10.20 20.36
N SER A 2 24.62 -9.65 20.79
CA SER A 2 23.30 -10.10 20.31
C SER A 2 23.20 -9.71 18.84
N LEU A 3 23.09 -10.68 17.94
CA LEU A 3 22.79 -10.44 16.54
C LEU A 3 21.43 -9.75 16.49
N LYS A 4 21.44 -8.48 16.08
CA LYS A 4 20.20 -7.70 15.94
C LYS A 4 19.33 -8.41 14.90
N LYS A 5 18.18 -8.93 15.33
CA LYS A 5 17.27 -9.65 14.45
C LYS A 5 16.62 -8.67 13.50
N ASP A 6 16.67 -8.96 12.21
CA ASP A 6 15.97 -8.18 11.19
C ASP A 6 14.46 -8.09 11.46
N GLY A 7 13.86 -7.00 11.03
CA GLY A 7 12.40 -6.84 11.05
C GLY A 7 11.72 -7.75 10.03
N ILE A 8 10.39 -7.86 10.14
CA ILE A 8 9.55 -8.62 9.22
C ILE A 8 8.74 -7.69 8.31
N ILE A 9 8.41 -8.17 7.13
CA ILE A 9 7.49 -7.54 6.19
C ILE A 9 6.10 -8.12 6.41
N VAL A 10 5.12 -7.25 6.65
CA VAL A 10 3.70 -7.60 6.67
C VAL A 10 3.01 -6.84 5.54
N ILE A 11 2.27 -7.54 4.70
CA ILE A 11 1.53 -6.93 3.61
C ILE A 11 0.04 -7.18 3.82
N LEU A 12 -0.74 -6.11 3.82
CA LEU A 12 -2.19 -6.19 3.69
C LEU A 12 -2.58 -5.77 2.29
N SER A 13 -3.30 -6.63 1.59
CA SER A 13 -3.94 -6.33 0.31
C SER A 13 -5.44 -6.59 0.37
N SER A 14 -6.21 -5.94 -0.47
CA SER A 14 -7.66 -6.06 -0.48
C SER A 14 -8.25 -5.46 -1.75
N PRO A 15 -9.51 -5.76 -2.05
CA PRO A 15 -10.30 -4.94 -2.97
C PRO A 15 -10.40 -3.50 -2.46
N SER A 16 -10.56 -2.55 -3.39
CA SER A 16 -10.77 -1.14 -3.04
C SER A 16 -12.03 -0.99 -2.16
N GLY A 17 -11.91 -0.28 -1.05
CA GLY A 17 -13.04 -0.04 -0.13
C GLY A 17 -13.24 -1.07 0.98
N ALA A 18 -12.42 -2.13 1.05
CA ALA A 18 -12.54 -3.16 2.09
C ALA A 18 -12.11 -2.71 3.51
N GLY A 19 -11.56 -1.50 3.68
CA GLY A 19 -11.12 -0.98 4.97
C GLY A 19 -9.64 -1.21 5.31
N LYS A 20 -8.84 -1.60 4.33
CA LYS A 20 -7.42 -1.93 4.46
C LYS A 20 -6.60 -0.85 5.17
N THR A 21 -6.66 0.41 4.72
CA THR A 21 -5.89 1.52 5.28
C THR A 21 -6.17 1.76 6.76
N THR A 22 -7.44 1.65 7.17
CA THR A 22 -7.83 1.76 8.58
C THR A 22 -7.19 0.67 9.41
N LEU A 23 -7.21 -0.57 8.90
CA LEU A 23 -6.62 -1.73 9.57
C LEU A 23 -5.09 -1.61 9.67
N VAL A 24 -4.43 -1.18 8.59
CA VAL A 24 -2.97 -0.93 8.58
C VAL A 24 -2.58 0.10 9.64
N LYS A 25 -3.28 1.23 9.70
CA LYS A 25 -3.00 2.28 10.70
C LYS A 25 -3.20 1.78 12.13
N LYS A 26 -4.25 0.98 12.39
CA LYS A 26 -4.51 0.38 13.69
C LYS A 26 -3.40 -0.60 14.09
N ILE A 27 -3.06 -1.55 13.23
CA ILE A 27 -2.00 -2.54 13.48
C ILE A 27 -0.66 -1.84 13.72
N ALA A 28 -0.33 -0.85 12.89
CA ALA A 28 0.93 -0.11 13.03
C ALA A 28 1.03 0.60 14.39
N LYS A 29 -0.05 1.23 14.84
CA LYS A 29 -0.10 1.93 16.13
C LYS A 29 0.01 0.96 17.31
N GLU A 30 -0.75 -0.14 17.30
CA GLU A 30 -0.84 -1.09 18.42
C GLU A 30 0.42 -1.97 18.54
N ASN A 31 1.11 -2.22 17.45
CA ASN A 31 2.25 -3.16 17.40
C ASN A 31 3.58 -2.52 17.00
N SER A 32 3.65 -1.20 17.00
CA SER A 32 4.87 -0.43 16.66
C SER A 32 5.47 -0.74 15.28
N PHE A 33 4.62 -1.07 14.29
CA PHE A 33 5.05 -1.24 12.91
C PHE A 33 5.34 0.11 12.25
N LYS A 34 6.31 0.14 11.37
CA LYS A 34 6.53 1.26 10.44
C LYS A 34 5.68 1.06 9.21
N ILE A 35 4.84 2.05 8.87
CA ILE A 35 4.05 2.01 7.63
C ILE A 35 4.95 2.36 6.46
N SER A 36 4.94 1.52 5.41
CA SER A 36 5.54 1.86 4.13
C SER A 36 4.62 2.84 3.41
N ILE A 37 5.00 4.12 3.41
CA ILE A 37 4.25 5.17 2.71
C ILE A 37 4.59 5.09 1.22
N SER A 38 3.58 4.80 0.40
CA SER A 38 3.73 4.68 -1.05
C SER A 38 3.71 6.03 -1.75
N HIS A 39 4.42 6.12 -2.88
CA HIS A 39 4.27 7.21 -3.86
C HIS A 39 3.07 6.92 -4.76
N THR A 40 2.38 7.95 -5.21
CA THR A 40 1.28 7.81 -6.17
C THR A 40 1.14 9.04 -7.05
N THR A 41 0.72 8.82 -8.30
CA THR A 41 0.35 9.89 -9.24
C THR A 41 -1.11 10.31 -9.10
N ARG A 42 -1.89 9.61 -8.26
CA ARG A 42 -3.27 9.97 -7.94
C ARG A 42 -3.31 11.30 -7.17
N LYS A 43 -4.26 12.14 -7.50
CA LYS A 43 -4.52 13.35 -6.69
C LYS A 43 -4.97 12.99 -5.26
N PRO A 44 -4.55 13.75 -4.25
CA PRO A 44 -4.97 13.53 -2.87
C PRO A 44 -6.49 13.72 -2.71
N ARG A 45 -7.10 12.96 -1.81
CA ARG A 45 -8.45 13.21 -1.34
C ARG A 45 -8.45 14.33 -0.30
N SER A 46 -9.63 14.87 0.02
CA SER A 46 -9.78 16.03 0.92
C SER A 46 -9.18 15.84 2.32
N ASN A 47 -9.11 14.61 2.78
CA ASN A 47 -8.60 14.23 4.11
C ASN A 47 -7.23 13.56 4.09
N GLU A 48 -6.60 13.45 2.92
CA GLU A 48 -5.27 12.86 2.78
C GLU A 48 -4.16 13.92 2.84
N LYS A 49 -3.05 13.55 3.46
CA LYS A 49 -1.89 14.42 3.64
C LYS A 49 -0.65 13.84 2.96
N ASN A 50 0.08 14.72 2.28
CA ASN A 50 1.35 14.36 1.65
C ASN A 50 2.39 13.96 2.73
N GLY A 51 3.08 12.85 2.50
CA GLY A 51 4.08 12.31 3.42
C GLY A 51 3.52 11.54 4.62
N GLU A 52 2.20 11.56 4.84
CA GLU A 52 1.52 10.75 5.88
C GLU A 52 0.73 9.59 5.27
N ASP A 53 -0.13 9.87 4.29
CA ASP A 53 -0.96 8.86 3.62
C ASP A 53 -0.28 8.32 2.36
N TYR A 54 0.25 9.23 1.56
CA TYR A 54 1.05 8.98 0.35
C TYR A 54 2.07 10.09 0.12
N TYR A 55 3.09 9.81 -0.67
CA TYR A 55 3.85 10.85 -1.38
C TYR A 55 3.15 11.09 -2.71
N PHE A 56 2.40 12.19 -2.82
CA PHE A 56 1.71 12.58 -4.05
C PHE A 56 2.70 13.27 -4.98
N VAL A 57 2.93 12.66 -6.13
CA VAL A 57 3.93 13.09 -7.12
C VAL A 57 3.32 13.17 -8.51
N SER A 58 3.95 13.93 -9.40
CA SER A 58 3.60 13.94 -10.83
C SER A 58 4.05 12.63 -11.52
N GLU A 59 3.52 12.38 -12.71
CA GLU A 59 3.96 11.23 -13.53
C GLU A 59 5.45 11.33 -13.90
N GLY A 60 5.94 12.56 -14.16
CA GLY A 60 7.35 12.81 -14.43
C GLY A 60 8.25 12.45 -13.24
N GLU A 61 7.91 12.93 -12.05
CA GLU A 61 8.64 12.60 -10.82
C GLU A 61 8.59 11.09 -10.52
N PHE A 62 7.45 10.44 -10.74
CA PHE A 62 7.32 8.99 -10.55
C PHE A 62 8.23 8.23 -11.53
N THR A 63 8.25 8.65 -12.80
CA THR A 63 9.13 8.06 -13.83
C THR A 63 10.61 8.22 -13.47
N ASP A 64 10.99 9.37 -12.93
CA ASP A 64 12.37 9.59 -12.49
C ASP A 64 12.75 8.72 -11.29
N LEU A 65 11.82 8.46 -10.36
CA LEU A 65 12.04 7.52 -9.27
C LEU A 65 12.20 6.06 -9.78
N ILE A 66 11.48 5.67 -10.83
CA ILE A 66 11.68 4.37 -11.50
C ILE A 66 13.10 4.29 -12.09
N LYS A 67 13.53 5.30 -12.85
CA LYS A 67 14.87 5.33 -13.47
C LYS A 67 16.00 5.26 -12.44
N LYS A 68 15.78 5.82 -11.25
CA LYS A 68 16.74 5.79 -10.13
C LYS A 68 16.65 4.51 -9.29
N GLU A 69 15.79 3.56 -9.66
CA GLU A 69 15.55 2.31 -8.93
C GLU A 69 15.17 2.50 -7.45
N GLU A 70 14.45 3.60 -7.15
CA GLU A 70 14.05 3.98 -5.79
C GLU A 70 12.86 3.15 -5.26
N PHE A 71 12.21 2.35 -6.11
CA PHE A 71 11.08 1.53 -5.72
C PHE A 71 11.44 0.08 -5.42
N LEU A 72 10.89 -0.42 -4.34
CA LEU A 72 10.86 -1.86 -4.05
C LEU A 72 9.92 -2.60 -5.00
N GLU A 73 8.77 -2.00 -5.26
CA GLU A 73 7.81 -2.41 -6.27
C GLU A 73 7.05 -1.19 -6.77
N TYR A 74 6.49 -1.26 -7.96
CA TYR A 74 5.52 -0.30 -8.47
C TYR A 74 4.55 -0.98 -9.44
N ALA A 75 3.32 -0.46 -9.49
CA ALA A 75 2.26 -0.98 -10.35
C ALA A 75 1.30 0.13 -10.78
N LYS A 76 0.65 -0.08 -11.91
CA LYS A 76 -0.49 0.73 -12.33
C LYS A 76 -1.77 0.11 -11.80
N VAL A 77 -2.49 0.88 -10.99
CA VAL A 77 -3.78 0.48 -10.42
C VAL A 77 -4.84 1.46 -10.92
N PHE A 78 -5.79 0.97 -11.70
CA PHE A 78 -6.67 1.80 -12.51
C PHE A 78 -5.86 2.74 -13.42
N GLU A 79 -6.04 4.05 -13.29
CA GLU A 79 -5.36 5.05 -14.13
C GLU A 79 -4.10 5.64 -13.48
N ASN A 80 -3.76 5.23 -12.24
CA ASN A 80 -2.69 5.84 -11.45
C ASN A 80 -1.55 4.86 -11.16
N LEU A 81 -0.36 5.41 -10.99
CA LEU A 81 0.83 4.68 -10.57
C LEU A 81 0.93 4.68 -9.04
N TYR A 82 1.41 3.58 -8.50
CA TYR A 82 1.71 3.41 -7.08
C TYR A 82 3.05 2.70 -6.92
N GLY A 83 3.87 3.11 -5.95
CA GLY A 83 5.17 2.49 -5.73
C GLY A 83 5.65 2.63 -4.30
N SER A 84 6.26 1.59 -3.77
CA SER A 84 6.79 1.53 -2.40
C SER A 84 8.28 1.86 -2.38
N SER A 85 8.67 2.81 -1.55
CA SER A 85 10.06 3.26 -1.41
C SER A 85 10.98 2.13 -0.92
N LYS A 86 12.07 1.89 -1.65
CA LYS A 86 13.02 0.81 -1.35
C LYS A 86 13.93 1.12 -0.17
N SER A 87 14.57 2.27 -0.20
CA SER A 87 15.62 2.65 0.78
C SER A 87 15.10 2.66 2.22
N LYS A 88 13.99 3.37 2.46
CA LYS A 88 13.37 3.47 3.80
C LYS A 88 12.88 2.13 4.35
N VAL A 89 12.31 1.29 3.49
CA VAL A 89 11.84 -0.04 3.90
C VAL A 89 13.01 -0.90 4.33
N ILE A 90 14.05 -1.00 3.51
CA ILE A 90 15.24 -1.82 3.81
C ILE A 90 15.97 -1.32 5.06
N GLU A 91 16.11 -0.02 5.22
CA GLU A 91 16.70 0.58 6.41
C GLU A 91 15.94 0.19 7.68
N ASN A 92 14.63 0.33 7.70
CA ASN A 92 13.80 -0.05 8.85
C ASN A 92 13.96 -1.55 9.18
N LEU A 93 13.90 -2.43 8.19
CA LEU A 93 14.02 -3.87 8.37
C LEU A 93 15.39 -4.25 8.94
N LYS A 94 16.49 -3.72 8.39
CA LYS A 94 17.85 -3.93 8.91
C LYS A 94 18.03 -3.40 10.33
N ASN A 95 17.26 -2.39 10.71
CA ASN A 95 17.24 -1.86 12.08
C ASN A 95 16.32 -2.65 13.03
N GLY A 96 15.82 -3.82 12.62
CA GLY A 96 14.96 -4.68 13.42
C GLY A 96 13.54 -4.16 13.59
N LYS A 97 13.12 -3.17 12.79
CA LYS A 97 11.76 -2.63 12.80
C LYS A 97 10.89 -3.37 11.80
N ASN A 98 9.74 -3.81 12.26
CA ASN A 98 8.74 -4.43 11.37
C ASN A 98 8.10 -3.37 10.47
N VAL A 99 7.89 -3.71 9.20
CA VAL A 99 7.28 -2.81 8.21
C VAL A 99 5.97 -3.40 7.71
N ILE A 100 4.91 -2.59 7.70
CA ILE A 100 3.60 -2.95 7.17
C ILE A 100 3.30 -2.16 5.89
N PHE A 101 2.79 -2.86 4.88
CA PHE A 101 2.43 -2.33 3.57
C PHE A 101 0.92 -2.28 3.39
N ASP A 102 0.44 -1.17 2.86
CA ASP A 102 -0.92 -0.94 2.37
C ASP A 102 -0.89 -0.91 0.84
N ILE A 103 -0.80 -2.07 0.20
CA ILE A 103 -0.67 -2.20 -1.26
C ILE A 103 -1.72 -3.17 -1.82
N ASP A 104 -1.89 -3.17 -3.14
CA ASP A 104 -2.79 -4.10 -3.79
C ASP A 104 -2.13 -5.48 -4.02
N TRP A 105 -2.88 -6.41 -4.60
CA TRP A 105 -2.38 -7.75 -4.88
C TRP A 105 -1.25 -7.77 -5.90
N GLN A 106 -1.23 -6.83 -6.88
CA GLN A 106 -0.17 -6.73 -7.89
C GLN A 106 1.17 -6.37 -7.24
N GLY A 107 1.17 -5.33 -6.39
CA GLY A 107 2.35 -4.95 -5.61
C GLY A 107 2.83 -6.06 -4.68
N THR A 108 1.89 -6.78 -4.05
CA THR A 108 2.20 -7.94 -3.20
C THR A 108 2.97 -9.02 -3.97
N GLU A 109 2.50 -9.39 -5.15
CA GLU A 109 3.17 -10.40 -5.98
C GLU A 109 4.55 -9.93 -6.48
N LEU A 110 4.70 -8.64 -6.79
CA LEU A 110 6.00 -8.07 -7.18
C LEU A 110 7.02 -8.16 -6.04
N ILE A 111 6.61 -7.84 -4.80
CA ILE A 111 7.51 -7.97 -3.63
C ILE A 111 7.88 -9.43 -3.38
N LYS A 112 6.93 -10.37 -3.44
CA LYS A 112 7.18 -11.81 -3.28
C LYS A 112 8.19 -12.33 -4.31
N LYS A 113 8.06 -11.92 -5.57
CA LYS A 113 8.98 -12.32 -6.65
C LYS A 113 10.42 -11.85 -6.43
N LYS A 114 10.63 -10.78 -5.69
CA LYS A 114 11.99 -10.28 -5.39
C LYS A 114 12.77 -11.16 -4.41
N LYS A 115 12.12 -12.11 -3.74
CA LYS A 115 12.76 -13.05 -2.79
C LYS A 115 13.72 -12.35 -1.83
N LEU A 116 13.22 -11.30 -1.17
CA LEU A 116 14.01 -10.56 -0.18
C LEU A 116 14.44 -11.48 0.96
N SER A 117 15.61 -11.21 1.55
CA SER A 117 16.14 -11.98 2.70
C SER A 117 15.32 -11.83 3.99
N PHE A 118 14.32 -10.96 4.01
CA PHE A 118 13.46 -10.71 5.16
C PHE A 118 12.24 -11.63 5.16
N LYS A 119 11.80 -12.03 6.38
CA LYS A 119 10.54 -12.77 6.53
C LYS A 119 9.37 -11.93 6.03
N LEU A 120 8.53 -12.50 5.18
CA LEU A 120 7.36 -11.86 4.60
C LEU A 120 6.09 -12.65 4.95
N ILE A 121 5.07 -11.94 5.42
CA ILE A 121 3.73 -12.46 5.68
C ILE A 121 2.73 -11.57 4.94
N SER A 122 1.84 -12.16 4.17
CA SER A 122 0.81 -11.42 3.44
C SER A 122 -0.59 -11.89 3.82
N PHE A 123 -1.51 -10.93 3.93
CA PHE A 123 -2.93 -11.15 4.19
C PHE A 123 -3.75 -10.50 3.07
N PHE A 124 -4.78 -11.21 2.62
CA PHE A 124 -5.76 -10.65 1.71
C PHE A 124 -7.06 -10.39 2.49
N ILE A 125 -7.42 -9.12 2.61
CA ILE A 125 -8.57 -8.68 3.42
C ILE A 125 -9.80 -8.63 2.53
N LEU A 126 -10.83 -9.37 2.93
CA LEU A 126 -12.13 -9.35 2.25
C LEU A 126 -13.12 -8.47 3.02
N PRO A 127 -14.01 -7.76 2.33
CA PRO A 127 -15.15 -7.11 2.98
C PRO A 127 -16.15 -8.17 3.49
N PRO A 128 -16.99 -7.85 4.47
CA PRO A 128 -17.99 -8.79 5.00
C PRO A 128 -18.98 -9.29 3.95
N SER A 129 -19.30 -8.46 2.96
CA SER A 129 -20.19 -8.81 1.85
C SER A 129 -19.98 -7.87 0.65
N LYS A 130 -20.48 -8.27 -0.53
CA LYS A 130 -20.55 -7.41 -1.72
C LYS A 130 -21.39 -6.14 -1.48
N THR A 131 -22.50 -6.29 -0.78
CA THR A 131 -23.40 -5.18 -0.44
C THR A 131 -22.67 -4.14 0.43
N GLU A 132 -21.97 -4.59 1.45
CA GLU A 132 -21.18 -3.70 2.31
C GLU A 132 -20.07 -2.99 1.51
N LEU A 133 -19.36 -3.71 0.64
CA LEU A 133 -18.35 -3.11 -0.23
C LEU A 133 -18.94 -2.04 -1.14
N PHE A 134 -20.09 -2.33 -1.78
CA PHE A 134 -20.79 -1.38 -2.63
C PHE A 134 -21.16 -0.11 -1.84
N ASN A 135 -21.73 -0.26 -0.66
CA ASN A 135 -22.12 0.88 0.19
C ASN A 135 -20.90 1.74 0.58
N ARG A 136 -19.78 1.13 0.96
CA ARG A 136 -18.54 1.83 1.26
C ARG A 136 -17.97 2.58 0.07
N LEU A 137 -17.96 1.97 -1.11
CA LEU A 137 -17.51 2.61 -2.35
C LEU A 137 -18.42 3.77 -2.75
N LYS A 138 -19.75 3.57 -2.67
CA LYS A 138 -20.73 4.63 -2.94
C LYS A 138 -20.54 5.83 -2.02
N ASN A 139 -20.35 5.61 -0.73
CA ASN A 139 -20.14 6.69 0.23
C ASN A 139 -18.80 7.42 0.05
N ARG A 140 -17.78 6.71 -0.41
CA ARG A 140 -16.43 7.24 -0.63
C ARG A 140 -16.32 8.02 -1.94
N ASP A 141 -16.94 7.53 -3.00
CA ASP A 141 -16.83 8.04 -4.37
C ASP A 141 -18.18 8.60 -4.86
N MET A 142 -18.95 9.23 -3.98
CA MET A 142 -20.35 9.67 -4.18
C MET A 142 -20.62 10.46 -5.47
N LYS A 143 -19.59 11.00 -6.11
CA LYS A 143 -19.72 11.86 -7.29
C LYS A 143 -19.57 11.13 -8.62
N ASP A 144 -19.14 9.86 -8.63
CA ASP A 144 -18.86 9.13 -9.88
C ASP A 144 -19.28 7.65 -9.78
N LYS A 145 -20.50 7.38 -10.30
CA LYS A 145 -21.06 6.01 -10.37
C LYS A 145 -20.19 5.06 -11.20
N ASN A 146 -19.52 5.57 -12.25
CA ASN A 146 -18.68 4.76 -13.14
C ASN A 146 -17.45 4.24 -12.39
N ILE A 147 -16.89 5.03 -11.47
CA ILE A 147 -15.77 4.60 -10.63
C ILE A 147 -16.21 3.47 -9.69
N VAL A 148 -17.38 3.57 -9.08
CA VAL A 148 -17.92 2.55 -8.18
C VAL A 148 -18.13 1.23 -8.93
N GLU A 149 -18.77 1.28 -10.10
CA GLU A 149 -18.99 0.08 -10.94
C GLU A 149 -17.69 -0.56 -11.40
N LYS A 150 -16.70 0.25 -11.85
CA LYS A 150 -15.38 -0.22 -12.28
C LYS A 150 -14.64 -0.95 -11.12
N ARG A 151 -14.79 -0.47 -9.90
CA ARG A 151 -14.19 -1.08 -8.71
C ARG A 151 -14.92 -2.35 -8.27
N MET A 152 -16.26 -2.37 -8.40
CA MET A 152 -17.06 -3.55 -8.10
C MET A 152 -16.77 -4.72 -9.04
N LYS A 153 -16.45 -4.45 -10.32
CA LYS A 153 -16.08 -5.49 -11.30
C LYS A 153 -14.77 -6.23 -10.98
N GLN A 154 -13.96 -5.69 -10.07
CA GLN A 154 -12.70 -6.33 -9.63
C GLN A 154 -12.90 -7.24 -8.39
N PHE A 155 -14.10 -7.28 -7.84
CA PHE A 155 -14.48 -8.15 -6.72
C PHE A 155 -15.29 -9.36 -7.21
#